data_1d8a45c246c4dbc1a068c0f83e5f1243
#
_entry.id   1d8a45c246c4dbc1a068c0f83e5f1243
#
_cell.length_a   1.000
_cell.length_b   1.000
_cell.length_c   1.000
_cell.angle_alpha   90.00
_cell.angle_beta   90.00
_cell.angle_gamma   90.00
#
_symmetry.space_group_name_H-M   'P 1'
#
loop_
_entity.id
_entity.type
_entity.pdbx_description
1 polymer ?
#
loop_
_entity_poly.entity_id
_entity_poly.type
_entity_poly.pdbx_seq_one_letter_code
_entity_poly.pdbx_strand_id
1 'polypeptide(L)'
;ENGSFSNIVASRITEKRIRHISATCDDMYIDCNLLSKEVFVNKQSIEQYLDNVSISSKSETVDVRPQEGLLLELMDFVKLCQGERINVPNEEDGLLAMEVAIEIQRQIMENSI
;
A
#
# COMPACT_ATOMS: atom_id res chain seq x y z
N GLU A 1 -5.15 -15.27 10.06
CA GLU A 1 -3.74 -14.82 9.91
C GLU A 1 -3.12 -15.62 8.78
N ASN A 2 -2.85 -14.97 7.66
CA ASN A 2 -2.41 -15.59 6.41
C ASN A 2 -0.89 -15.44 6.14
N GLY A 3 -0.09 -15.05 7.16
CA GLY A 3 1.35 -14.86 7.03
C GLY A 3 1.78 -13.60 6.29
N SER A 4 0.86 -12.82 5.72
CA SER A 4 1.17 -11.57 5.04
C SER A 4 1.50 -10.46 6.06
N PHE A 5 2.42 -9.59 5.69
CA PHE A 5 2.76 -8.42 6.49
C PHE A 5 3.02 -7.19 5.61
N SER A 6 2.85 -6.02 6.18
CA SER A 6 3.14 -4.75 5.52
C SER A 6 4.12 -3.91 6.33
N ASN A 7 4.89 -3.09 5.64
CA ASN A 7 5.77 -2.11 6.22
C ASN A 7 5.45 -0.74 5.62
N ILE A 8 5.24 0.24 6.50
CA ILE A 8 4.92 1.61 6.11
C ILE A 8 6.01 2.53 6.65
N VAL A 9 6.62 3.30 5.76
CA VAL A 9 7.65 4.27 6.11
C VAL A 9 7.22 5.65 5.63
N ALA A 10 7.15 6.58 6.57
CA ALA A 10 6.91 8.00 6.28
C ALA A 10 7.90 8.86 7.06
N SER A 11 8.57 9.77 6.40
CA SER A 11 9.51 10.70 7.04
C SER A 11 9.41 12.10 6.44
N ARG A 12 9.49 13.11 7.32
CA ARG A 12 9.56 14.53 6.97
C ARG A 12 10.89 15.18 7.38
N ILE A 13 11.62 14.54 8.27
CA ILE A 13 12.78 15.13 8.97
C ILE A 13 14.09 14.77 8.27
N THR A 14 14.11 13.69 7.49
CA THR A 14 15.25 13.29 6.69
C THR A 14 15.43 14.22 5.49
N GLU A 15 16.63 14.31 4.94
CA GLU A 15 16.95 15.08 3.72
C GLU A 15 16.03 14.77 2.54
N LYS A 16 15.44 13.57 2.54
CA LYS A 16 14.46 13.14 1.55
C LYS A 16 13.13 12.87 2.21
N ARG A 17 12.05 13.39 1.62
CA ARG A 17 10.70 12.96 1.98
C ARG A 17 10.55 11.49 1.57
N ILE A 18 10.07 10.67 2.50
CA ILE A 18 9.81 9.25 2.24
C ILE A 18 8.33 9.00 2.54
N ARG A 19 7.64 8.41 1.56
CA ARG A 19 6.29 7.84 1.74
C ARG A 19 6.25 6.54 0.97
N HIS A 20 6.43 5.46 1.68
CA HIS A 20 6.65 4.14 1.12
C HIS A 20 5.82 3.10 1.84
N ILE A 21 5.17 2.23 1.08
CA ILE A 21 4.43 1.09 1.60
C ILE A 21 4.90 -0.14 0.86
N SER A 22 5.30 -1.16 1.60
CA SER A 22 5.55 -2.48 1.04
C SER A 22 4.66 -3.53 1.70
N ALA A 23 4.27 -4.52 0.92
CA ALA A 23 3.49 -5.65 1.40
C ALA A 23 4.11 -6.96 0.90
N THR A 24 4.31 -7.87 1.81
CA THR A 24 4.77 -9.23 1.52
C THR A 24 3.60 -10.19 1.69
N CYS A 25 3.26 -10.87 0.61
CA CYS A 25 2.25 -11.92 0.55
C CYS A 25 2.92 -13.28 0.29
N ASP A 26 2.16 -14.35 0.31
CA ASP A 26 2.72 -15.70 0.12
C ASP A 26 3.42 -15.89 -1.23
N ASP A 27 2.88 -15.29 -2.29
CA ASP A 27 3.33 -15.47 -3.68
C ASP A 27 3.85 -14.20 -4.33
N MET A 28 3.76 -13.06 -3.66
CA MET A 28 4.15 -11.78 -4.23
C MET A 28 4.69 -10.80 -3.19
N TYR A 29 5.48 -9.86 -3.68
CA TYR A 29 5.92 -8.68 -2.97
C TYR A 29 5.48 -7.44 -3.74
N ILE A 30 4.84 -6.51 -3.05
CA ILE A 30 4.35 -5.25 -3.61
C ILE A 30 5.12 -4.11 -2.97
N ASP A 31 5.59 -3.20 -3.79
CA ASP A 31 6.36 -2.04 -3.38
C ASP A 31 5.77 -0.76 -3.98
N CYS A 32 5.36 0.16 -3.11
CA CYS A 32 4.68 1.40 -3.49
C CYS A 32 5.46 2.61 -3.01
N ASN A 33 5.87 3.46 -3.94
CA ASN A 33 6.37 4.79 -3.64
C ASN A 33 5.25 5.82 -3.88
N LEU A 34 4.69 6.36 -2.82
CA LEU A 34 3.56 7.29 -2.90
C LEU A 34 3.97 8.69 -3.38
N LEU A 35 5.25 9.04 -3.34
CA LEU A 35 5.74 10.33 -3.84
C LEU A 35 5.95 10.31 -5.34
N SER A 36 6.60 9.27 -5.86
CA SER A 36 6.79 9.08 -7.31
C SER A 36 5.56 8.49 -8.01
N LYS A 37 4.60 7.96 -7.23
CA LYS A 37 3.42 7.25 -7.74
C LYS A 37 3.79 6.00 -8.55
N GLU A 38 4.78 5.27 -8.07
CA GLU A 38 5.26 4.04 -8.68
C GLU A 38 4.84 2.84 -7.86
N VAL A 39 4.38 1.81 -8.53
CA VAL A 39 4.00 0.53 -7.92
C VAL A 39 4.71 -0.59 -8.65
N PHE A 40 5.47 -1.40 -7.91
CA PHE A 40 6.14 -2.58 -8.41
C PHE A 40 5.53 -3.83 -7.77
N VAL A 41 5.31 -4.85 -8.58
CA VAL A 41 4.84 -6.15 -8.14
C VAL A 41 5.84 -7.20 -8.56
N ASN A 42 6.42 -7.90 -7.60
CA ASN A 42 7.30 -9.03 -7.83
C ASN A 42 6.54 -10.32 -7.50
N LYS A 43 6.38 -11.18 -8.49
CA LYS A 43 5.77 -12.50 -8.33
C LYS A 43 6.83 -13.57 -8.46
N GLN A 44 6.78 -14.56 -7.56
CA GLN A 44 7.56 -15.79 -7.72
C GLN A 44 6.69 -16.81 -8.43
N SER A 45 7.19 -17.38 -9.50
CA SER A 45 6.60 -18.54 -10.13
C SER A 45 7.54 -19.73 -10.00
N ILE A 46 6.98 -20.86 -9.57
CA ILE A 46 7.68 -22.13 -9.56
C ILE A 46 7.27 -22.86 -10.83
N GLU A 47 8.20 -22.97 -11.77
CA GLU A 47 7.98 -23.72 -12.99
C GLU A 47 8.67 -25.09 -12.87
N GLN A 48 7.88 -26.13 -12.95
CA GLN A 48 8.38 -27.51 -12.91
C GLN A 48 8.44 -28.05 -14.36
N TYR A 49 9.63 -28.13 -14.89
CA TYR A 49 9.91 -28.72 -16.20
C TYR A 49 10.69 -30.01 -16.03
N LEU A 50 10.08 -31.17 -16.33
CA LEU A 50 10.75 -32.47 -16.46
C LEU A 50 11.85 -32.72 -15.41
N ASP A 51 11.44 -32.91 -14.16
CA ASP A 51 12.32 -33.16 -13.00
C ASP A 51 13.27 -32.01 -12.58
N ASN A 52 13.24 -30.88 -13.27
CA ASN A 52 13.93 -29.66 -12.83
C ASN A 52 12.92 -28.64 -12.32
N VAL A 53 13.17 -28.16 -11.11
CA VAL A 53 12.41 -27.06 -10.51
C VAL A 53 13.18 -25.77 -10.76
N SER A 54 12.61 -24.85 -11.50
CA SER A 54 13.18 -23.50 -11.64
C SER A 54 12.30 -22.49 -10.90
N ILE A 55 12.93 -21.64 -10.10
CA ILE A 55 12.27 -20.51 -9.46
C ILE A 55 12.55 -19.29 -10.34
N SER A 56 11.52 -18.75 -10.96
CA SER A 56 11.62 -17.50 -11.70
C SER A 56 10.97 -16.35 -10.92
N SER A 57 11.60 -15.19 -10.93
CA SER A 57 11.06 -13.97 -10.39
C SER A 57 10.66 -13.05 -11.54
N LYS A 58 9.40 -12.67 -11.60
CA LYS A 58 8.89 -11.72 -12.58
C LYS A 58 8.54 -10.41 -11.86
N SER A 59 9.21 -9.34 -12.27
CA SER A 59 8.94 -7.98 -11.80
C SER A 59 8.08 -7.25 -12.84
N GLU A 60 6.96 -6.71 -12.40
CA GLU A 60 6.06 -5.91 -13.22
C GLU A 60 5.89 -4.53 -12.59
N THR A 61 5.99 -3.49 -13.42
CA THR A 61 5.62 -2.13 -13.02
C THR A 61 4.14 -1.93 -13.36
N VAL A 62 3.37 -1.53 -12.37
CA VAL A 62 1.96 -1.19 -12.58
C VAL A 62 1.88 0.23 -13.15
N ASP A 63 1.22 0.40 -14.27
CA ASP A 63 0.98 1.72 -14.85
C ASP A 63 0.00 2.52 -13.98
N VAL A 64 0.50 3.55 -13.33
CA VAL A 64 -0.27 4.46 -12.50
C VAL A 64 -0.49 5.76 -13.28
N ARG A 65 -1.74 6.06 -13.60
CA ARG A 65 -2.07 7.29 -14.33
C ARG A 65 -1.68 8.51 -13.49
N PRO A 66 -0.94 9.48 -14.06
CA PRO A 66 -0.65 10.73 -13.38
C PRO A 66 -1.94 11.54 -13.22
N GLN A 67 -2.45 11.61 -12.01
CA GLN A 67 -3.64 12.38 -11.67
C GLN A 67 -3.40 13.15 -10.39
N GLU A 68 -4.10 14.27 -10.25
CA GLU A 68 -4.05 15.05 -9.02
C GLU A 68 -4.92 14.37 -7.95
N GLY A 69 -4.26 13.81 -6.91
CA GLY A 69 -4.93 13.00 -5.90
C GLY A 69 -6.02 13.77 -5.15
N LEU A 70 -5.79 15.02 -4.78
CA LEU A 70 -6.76 15.84 -4.07
C LEU A 70 -8.03 16.09 -4.90
N LEU A 71 -7.88 16.36 -6.19
CA LEU A 71 -9.04 16.56 -7.08
C LEU A 71 -9.89 15.29 -7.16
N LEU A 72 -9.25 14.13 -7.31
CA LEU A 72 -9.96 12.84 -7.34
C LEU A 72 -10.68 12.56 -6.04
N GLU A 73 -10.03 12.79 -4.91
CA GLU A 73 -10.60 12.61 -3.57
C GLU A 73 -11.86 13.46 -3.40
N LEU A 74 -11.83 14.74 -3.80
CA LEU A 74 -12.99 15.63 -3.74
C LEU A 74 -14.12 15.18 -4.67
N MET A 75 -13.79 14.75 -5.88
CA MET A 75 -14.79 14.23 -6.83
C MET A 75 -15.47 12.96 -6.30
N ASP A 76 -14.70 12.05 -5.73
CA ASP A 76 -15.22 10.81 -5.17
C ASP A 76 -16.05 11.08 -3.90
N PHE A 77 -15.64 12.02 -3.06
CA PHE A 77 -16.43 12.46 -1.93
C PHE A 77 -17.81 13.01 -2.36
N VAL A 78 -17.84 13.84 -3.41
CA VAL A 78 -19.13 14.35 -3.95
C VAL A 78 -20.02 13.21 -4.43
N LYS A 79 -19.47 12.23 -5.14
CA LYS A 79 -20.24 11.04 -5.60
C LYS A 79 -20.80 10.24 -4.43
N LEU A 80 -19.99 10.02 -3.37
CA LEU A 80 -20.46 9.35 -2.15
C LEU A 80 -21.62 10.11 -1.50
N CYS A 81 -21.53 11.45 -1.42
CA CYS A 81 -22.61 12.29 -0.89
C CYS A 81 -23.89 12.21 -1.74
N GLN A 82 -23.75 11.96 -3.03
CA GLN A 82 -24.87 11.75 -3.95
C GLN A 82 -25.46 10.34 -3.89
N GLY A 83 -24.89 9.47 -3.05
CA GLY A 83 -25.35 8.08 -2.87
C GLY A 83 -24.86 7.13 -3.96
N GLU A 84 -23.87 7.53 -4.75
CA GLU A 84 -23.26 6.63 -5.74
C GLU A 84 -22.45 5.54 -5.05
N ARG A 85 -22.56 4.32 -5.56
CA ARG A 85 -21.73 3.19 -5.12
C ARG A 85 -20.43 3.18 -5.92
N ILE A 86 -19.37 3.69 -5.33
CA ILE A 86 -18.03 3.69 -5.92
C ILE A 86 -17.06 2.90 -5.03
N ASN A 87 -16.07 2.29 -5.63
CA ASN A 87 -15.07 1.51 -4.90
C ASN A 87 -13.90 2.42 -4.47
N VAL A 88 -14.17 3.26 -3.49
CA VAL A 88 -13.20 4.17 -2.86
C VAL A 88 -13.38 4.09 -1.35
N PRO A 89 -12.36 4.49 -0.55
CA PRO A 89 -12.49 4.54 0.90
C PRO A 89 -13.68 5.38 1.34
N ASN A 90 -14.45 4.85 2.25
CA ASN A 90 -15.62 5.49 2.86
C ASN A 90 -15.33 5.94 4.31
N GLU A 91 -16.36 6.37 5.03
CA GLU A 91 -16.25 6.82 6.41
C GLU A 91 -15.79 5.72 7.38
N GLU A 92 -16.18 4.47 7.15
CA GLU A 92 -15.76 3.33 7.99
C GLU A 92 -14.27 3.02 7.77
N ASP A 93 -13.79 3.07 6.54
CA ASP A 93 -12.38 2.93 6.20
C ASP A 93 -11.53 4.04 6.83
N GLY A 94 -12.06 5.28 6.82
CA GLY A 94 -11.42 6.41 7.46
C GLY A 94 -11.33 6.24 8.98
N LEU A 95 -12.39 5.75 9.63
CA LEU A 95 -12.39 5.46 11.05
C LEU A 95 -11.36 4.40 11.41
N LEU A 96 -11.32 3.29 10.66
CA LEU A 96 -10.35 2.22 10.86
C LEU A 96 -8.91 2.72 10.71
N ALA A 97 -8.64 3.55 9.73
CA ALA A 97 -7.32 4.15 9.53
C ALA A 97 -6.91 5.03 10.73
N MET A 98 -7.84 5.78 11.30
CA MET A 98 -7.60 6.59 12.50
C MET A 98 -7.35 5.73 13.74
N GLU A 99 -8.08 4.64 13.93
CA GLU A 99 -7.86 3.69 15.04
C GLU A 99 -6.45 3.09 14.97
N VAL A 100 -6.00 2.69 13.79
CA VAL A 100 -4.63 2.18 13.58
C VAL A 100 -3.59 3.26 13.88
N ALA A 101 -3.81 4.49 13.43
CA ALA A 101 -2.90 5.61 13.68
C ALA A 101 -2.76 5.94 15.17
N ILE A 102 -3.88 5.91 15.90
CA ILE A 102 -3.90 6.14 17.36
C ILE A 102 -3.14 5.02 18.08
N GLU A 103 -3.35 3.78 17.69
CA GLU A 103 -2.64 2.64 18.29
C GLU A 103 -1.13 2.71 18.05
N ILE A 104 -0.69 3.08 16.83
CA ILE A 104 0.73 3.30 16.54
C ILE A 104 1.30 4.42 17.43
N GLN A 105 0.58 5.53 17.56
CA GLN A 105 1.00 6.64 18.41
C GLN A 105 1.13 6.22 19.88
N ARG A 106 0.18 5.45 20.38
CA ARG A 106 0.22 4.90 21.75
C ARG A 106 1.45 4.04 21.97
N GLN A 107 1.75 3.13 21.06
CA GLN A 107 2.93 2.27 21.14
C GLN A 107 4.25 3.06 21.10
N ILE A 108 4.32 4.10 20.28
CA ILE A 108 5.50 4.99 20.24
C ILE A 108 5.70 5.68 21.60
N MET A 109 4.62 6.21 22.20
CA MET A 109 4.70 6.91 23.46
C MET A 109 5.06 5.98 24.63
N GLU A 110 4.54 4.76 24.65
CA GLU A 110 4.86 3.75 25.68
C GLU A 110 6.29 3.24 25.60
N ASN A 111 6.88 3.19 24.40
CA ASN A 111 8.25 2.74 24.16
C ASN A 111 9.28 3.89 24.14
N SER A 112 8.84 5.12 24.29
CA SER A 112 9.73 6.29 24.40
C SER A 112 10.21 6.41 25.83
N ILE A 113 11.49 6.19 26.00
CA ILE A 113 12.16 6.38 27.30
C ILE A 113 12.56 7.84 27.44
#